data_ca2d54ad19c51147b4d8934c247dfd6f
#
_entry.id   ca2d54ad19c51147b4d8934c247dfd6f
#
_cell.length_a   1.000
_cell.length_b   1.000
_cell.length_c   1.000
_cell.angle_alpha   90.00
_cell.angle_beta   90.00
_cell.angle_gamma   90.00
#
_symmetry.space_group_name_H-M   'P 1'
#
loop_
_entity.id
_entity.type
_entity.pdbx_description
1 polymer ?
#
loop_
_entity_poly.entity_id
_entity_poly.type
_entity_poly.pdbx_seq_one_letter_code
_entity_poly.pdbx_strand_id
1 'polypeptide(L)'
;MAGWQPASVVSVRDETARAKTFRLALPQPTGHRAGQHYVVRLTAPDGYTAQRSYSVASAPDGTNELELTVERLDDGEVSSFLHDVVVVGDDLDVRGPIGGWFVWDGDTPALLIAGGSGVVPVMAMLRLARRLGRSELLRVVVSVRAPEDLYYADELPGPETTILYTRRAPEGFARAVGRLAAADIGKRPDSGATVYVCGSNGFADAATDVVQSLGVTTDQIRVERFGPTG
;
A
#
# COMPACT_ATOMS: atom_id res chain seq x y z
N MET A 1 18.65 -5.68 -13.99
CA MET A 1 18.01 -4.64 -13.15
C MET A 1 17.25 -3.69 -14.08
N ALA A 2 16.02 -3.34 -13.75
CA ALA A 2 15.28 -2.37 -14.56
C ALA A 2 15.99 -1.01 -14.56
N GLY A 3 16.17 -0.42 -15.74
CA GLY A 3 16.72 0.92 -15.90
C GLY A 3 15.73 2.01 -15.51
N TRP A 4 16.20 3.26 -15.48
CA TRP A 4 15.32 4.43 -15.40
C TRP A 4 14.57 4.59 -16.71
N GLN A 5 13.29 4.94 -16.62
CA GLN A 5 12.41 5.18 -17.77
C GLN A 5 11.43 6.30 -17.44
N PRO A 6 10.99 7.08 -18.45
CA PRO A 6 9.94 8.04 -18.25
C PRO A 6 8.60 7.34 -18.01
N ALA A 7 7.75 7.97 -17.20
CA ALA A 7 6.37 7.57 -16.97
C ALA A 7 5.48 8.82 -17.02
N SER A 8 4.54 8.86 -17.96
CA SER A 8 3.66 10.02 -18.11
C SER A 8 2.51 9.95 -17.11
N VAL A 9 2.21 11.05 -16.44
CA VAL A 9 1.07 11.18 -15.52
C VAL A 9 -0.23 11.25 -16.32
N VAL A 10 -1.04 10.20 -16.22
CA VAL A 10 -2.33 10.09 -16.96
C VAL A 10 -3.48 10.68 -16.15
N SER A 11 -3.48 10.48 -14.84
CA SER A 11 -4.47 11.07 -13.93
C SER A 11 -3.91 11.24 -12.53
N VAL A 12 -4.51 12.18 -11.79
CA VAL A 12 -4.23 12.43 -10.37
C VAL A 12 -5.58 12.44 -9.64
N ARG A 13 -5.67 11.70 -8.54
CA ARG A 13 -6.88 11.61 -7.71
C ARG A 13 -6.51 11.81 -6.25
N ASP A 14 -7.27 12.65 -5.55
CA ASP A 14 -7.13 12.78 -4.11
C ASP A 14 -7.74 11.55 -3.41
N GLU A 15 -6.99 10.91 -2.54
CA GLU A 15 -7.47 9.85 -1.64
C GLU A 15 -7.90 10.45 -0.30
N THR A 16 -7.09 11.36 0.21
CA THR A 16 -7.32 12.12 1.44
C THR A 16 -6.70 13.52 1.29
N ALA A 17 -6.85 14.38 2.29
CA ALA A 17 -6.19 15.69 2.29
C ALA A 17 -4.64 15.61 2.19
N ARG A 18 -4.04 14.44 2.49
CA ARG A 18 -2.59 14.22 2.50
C ARG A 18 -2.13 13.08 1.58
N ALA A 19 -3.01 12.46 0.83
CA ALA A 19 -2.64 11.38 -0.08
C ALA A 19 -3.26 11.56 -1.46
N LYS A 20 -2.45 11.35 -2.49
CA LYS A 20 -2.87 11.36 -3.90
C LYS A 20 -2.45 10.08 -4.60
N THR A 21 -3.32 9.59 -5.46
CA THR A 21 -3.02 8.50 -6.39
C THR A 21 -2.69 9.08 -7.75
N PHE A 22 -1.50 8.76 -8.23
CA PHE A 22 -1.00 9.09 -9.57
C PHE A 22 -1.10 7.85 -10.44
N ARG A 23 -1.85 7.94 -11.55
CA ARG A 23 -1.86 6.93 -12.59
C ARG A 23 -0.80 7.28 -13.62
N LEU A 24 0.13 6.36 -13.84
CA LEU A 24 1.30 6.55 -14.69
C LEU A 24 1.25 5.58 -15.86
N ALA A 25 1.54 6.07 -17.07
CA ALA A 25 1.74 5.26 -18.26
C ALA A 25 3.23 5.14 -18.57
N LEU A 26 3.72 3.90 -18.71
CA LEU A 26 5.09 3.59 -19.07
C LEU A 26 5.22 3.25 -20.55
N PRO A 27 6.42 3.34 -21.13
CA PRO A 27 6.64 3.00 -22.55
C PRO A 27 6.35 1.52 -22.89
N GLN A 28 6.44 0.64 -21.89
CA GLN A 28 6.26 -0.81 -22.01
C GLN A 28 5.35 -1.35 -20.91
N PRO A 29 4.71 -2.53 -21.09
CA PRO A 29 3.95 -3.17 -20.03
C PRO A 29 4.76 -3.30 -18.75
N THR A 30 4.12 -3.05 -17.60
CA THR A 30 4.80 -2.93 -16.30
C THR A 30 5.36 -4.25 -15.81
N GLY A 31 4.67 -5.36 -16.07
CA GLY A 31 5.06 -6.71 -15.60
C GLY A 31 5.21 -6.82 -14.08
N HIS A 32 4.63 -5.88 -13.31
CA HIS A 32 4.74 -5.89 -11.86
C HIS A 32 3.90 -7.01 -11.23
N ARG A 33 4.22 -7.36 -9.99
CA ARG A 33 3.43 -8.25 -9.13
C ARG A 33 2.84 -7.45 -7.98
N ALA A 34 1.68 -7.87 -7.46
CA ALA A 34 1.02 -7.17 -6.36
C ALA A 34 1.91 -7.17 -5.10
N GLY A 35 2.18 -5.99 -4.56
CA GLY A 35 3.10 -5.76 -3.44
C GLY A 35 4.49 -5.25 -3.84
N GLN A 36 4.81 -5.15 -5.13
CA GLN A 36 6.04 -4.51 -5.61
C GLN A 36 5.94 -2.98 -5.58
N HIS A 37 7.09 -2.32 -5.71
CA HIS A 37 7.21 -0.87 -5.72
C HIS A 37 8.01 -0.35 -6.91
N TYR A 38 7.90 0.94 -7.18
CA TYR A 38 8.75 1.71 -8.08
C TYR A 38 9.48 2.80 -7.31
N VAL A 39 10.68 3.13 -7.76
CA VAL A 39 11.40 4.31 -7.30
C VAL A 39 11.08 5.46 -8.24
N VAL A 40 10.63 6.58 -7.71
CA VAL A 40 10.47 7.84 -8.43
C VAL A 40 11.69 8.72 -8.15
N ARG A 41 12.27 9.32 -9.19
CA ARG A 41 13.38 10.25 -9.10
C ARG A 41 12.96 11.60 -9.66
N LEU A 42 13.31 12.65 -8.92
CA LEU A 42 13.25 14.02 -9.37
C LEU A 42 14.67 14.52 -9.64
N THR A 43 14.83 15.32 -10.68
CA THR A 43 16.12 15.93 -11.02
C THR A 43 15.92 17.45 -11.13
N ALA A 44 16.63 18.19 -10.30
CA ALA A 44 16.62 19.65 -10.33
C ALA A 44 17.49 20.19 -11.51
N PRO A 45 17.30 21.45 -11.95
CA PRO A 45 18.06 22.02 -13.06
C PRO A 45 19.57 22.06 -12.86
N ASP A 46 20.05 22.08 -11.62
CA ASP A 46 21.46 22.03 -11.24
C ASP A 46 22.07 20.62 -11.23
N GLY A 47 21.24 19.58 -11.52
CA GLY A 47 21.64 18.19 -11.53
C GLY A 47 21.47 17.46 -10.17
N TYR A 48 21.03 18.16 -9.12
CA TYR A 48 20.67 17.49 -7.86
C TYR A 48 19.53 16.51 -8.08
N THR A 49 19.59 15.35 -7.42
CA THR A 49 18.56 14.32 -7.54
C THR A 49 18.05 13.87 -6.18
N ALA A 50 16.72 13.75 -6.06
CA ALA A 50 16.04 13.12 -4.94
C ALA A 50 15.22 11.95 -5.43
N GLN A 51 15.18 10.87 -4.65
CA GLN A 51 14.41 9.67 -5.04
C GLN A 51 13.70 9.04 -3.84
N ARG A 52 12.52 8.44 -4.09
CA ARG A 52 11.74 7.71 -3.08
C ARG A 52 11.04 6.51 -3.71
N SER A 53 10.89 5.47 -2.89
CA SER A 53 10.16 4.26 -3.25
C SER A 53 8.68 4.42 -2.93
N TYR A 54 7.82 4.03 -3.88
CA TYR A 54 6.37 4.02 -3.72
C TYR A 54 5.82 2.67 -4.15
N SER A 55 5.03 2.05 -3.28
CA SER A 55 4.36 0.79 -3.60
C SER A 55 3.33 1.00 -4.70
N VAL A 56 3.19 0.00 -5.57
CA VAL A 56 2.14 -0.02 -6.59
C VAL A 56 0.80 -0.31 -5.93
N ALA A 57 -0.20 0.50 -6.24
CA ALA A 57 -1.58 0.35 -5.76
C ALA A 57 -2.46 -0.45 -6.71
N SER A 58 -2.16 -0.42 -8.03
CA SER A 58 -2.91 -1.15 -9.05
C SER A 58 -2.60 -2.64 -9.02
N ALA A 59 -3.61 -3.48 -9.35
CA ALA A 59 -3.37 -4.88 -9.62
C ALA A 59 -2.54 -5.03 -10.92
N PRO A 60 -1.68 -6.06 -11.02
CA PRO A 60 -1.02 -6.39 -12.27
C PRO A 60 -2.08 -6.84 -13.30
N ASP A 61 -2.23 -6.10 -14.38
CA ASP A 61 -3.24 -6.34 -15.42
C ASP A 61 -2.66 -6.59 -16.82
N GLY A 62 -1.33 -6.53 -16.95
CA GLY A 62 -0.61 -6.70 -18.21
C GLY A 62 -0.57 -5.44 -19.08
N THR A 63 -1.13 -4.33 -18.62
CA THR A 63 -1.05 -3.04 -19.31
C THR A 63 0.29 -2.34 -19.03
N ASN A 64 0.50 -1.21 -19.68
CA ASN A 64 1.64 -0.32 -19.41
C ASN A 64 1.32 0.76 -18.37
N GLU A 65 0.17 0.67 -17.70
CA GLU A 65 -0.23 1.63 -16.68
C GLU A 65 -0.08 1.05 -15.27
N LEU A 66 0.20 1.91 -14.31
CA LEU A 66 0.21 1.58 -12.90
C LEU A 66 -0.24 2.76 -12.05
N GLU A 67 -0.66 2.49 -10.82
CA GLU A 67 -1.00 3.52 -9.84
C GLU A 67 0.00 3.52 -8.69
N LEU A 68 0.49 4.71 -8.34
CA LEU A 68 1.27 4.98 -7.13
C LEU A 68 0.46 5.91 -6.24
N THR A 69 0.25 5.51 -4.98
CA THR A 69 -0.38 6.39 -4.00
C THR A 69 0.68 6.95 -3.06
N VAL A 70 0.74 8.26 -3.00
CA VAL A 70 1.78 9.02 -2.31
C VAL A 70 1.17 9.80 -1.15
N GLU A 71 1.67 9.57 0.06
CA GLU A 71 1.38 10.40 1.22
C GLU A 71 2.32 11.61 1.22
N ARG A 72 1.77 12.82 1.37
CA ARG A 72 2.54 14.05 1.52
C ARG A 72 3.15 14.12 2.91
N LEU A 73 4.47 14.11 2.97
CA LEU A 73 5.23 14.31 4.20
C LEU A 73 5.68 15.78 4.29
N ASP A 74 5.61 16.37 5.48
CA ASP A 74 5.91 17.80 5.66
C ASP A 74 7.37 18.14 5.30
N ASP A 75 8.31 17.24 5.61
CA ASP A 75 9.74 17.36 5.26
C ASP A 75 10.12 16.48 4.04
N GLY A 76 9.13 16.00 3.30
CA GLY A 76 9.33 15.06 2.20
C GLY A 76 9.53 15.75 0.86
N GLU A 77 10.78 15.97 0.44
CA GLU A 77 11.11 16.65 -0.81
C GLU A 77 10.36 16.07 -2.03
N VAL A 78 10.43 14.75 -2.25
CA VAL A 78 9.78 14.11 -3.39
C VAL A 78 8.26 14.11 -3.24
N SER A 79 7.74 13.76 -2.06
CA SER A 79 6.29 13.69 -1.85
C SER A 79 5.62 15.06 -1.93
N SER A 80 6.27 16.12 -1.43
CA SER A 80 5.76 17.49 -1.56
C SER A 80 5.74 17.95 -3.02
N PHE A 81 6.80 17.69 -3.78
CA PHE A 81 6.84 18.01 -5.20
C PHE A 81 5.73 17.30 -5.98
N LEU A 82 5.53 15.98 -5.74
CA LEU A 82 4.46 15.23 -6.37
C LEU A 82 3.08 15.82 -6.06
N HIS A 83 2.86 16.26 -4.82
CA HIS A 83 1.57 16.82 -4.41
C HIS A 83 1.31 18.23 -4.91
N ASP A 84 2.35 19.10 -4.90
CA ASP A 84 2.20 20.54 -5.05
C ASP A 84 2.47 21.01 -6.48
N VAL A 85 3.21 20.23 -7.29
CA VAL A 85 3.72 20.65 -8.60
C VAL A 85 3.24 19.75 -9.73
N VAL A 86 3.27 18.43 -9.54
CA VAL A 86 2.98 17.46 -10.62
C VAL A 86 1.52 17.51 -11.05
N VAL A 87 1.32 17.62 -12.37
CA VAL A 87 0.02 17.64 -13.03
C VAL A 87 -0.09 16.56 -14.12
N VAL A 88 -1.30 16.34 -14.62
CA VAL A 88 -1.54 15.44 -15.75
C VAL A 88 -0.78 15.93 -16.99
N GLY A 89 -0.06 15.03 -17.63
CA GLY A 89 0.79 15.29 -18.80
C GLY A 89 2.27 15.45 -18.46
N ASP A 90 2.64 15.58 -17.18
CA ASP A 90 4.06 15.58 -16.79
C ASP A 90 4.68 14.19 -16.93
N ASP A 91 6.00 14.15 -17.14
CA ASP A 91 6.80 12.94 -17.11
C ASP A 91 7.60 12.83 -15.81
N LEU A 92 7.58 11.65 -15.20
CA LEU A 92 8.37 11.30 -14.03
C LEU A 92 9.41 10.23 -14.39
N ASP A 93 10.63 10.37 -13.90
CA ASP A 93 11.62 9.29 -13.98
C ASP A 93 11.29 8.20 -12.98
N VAL A 94 11.04 6.98 -13.46
CA VAL A 94 10.74 5.84 -12.61
C VAL A 94 11.67 4.65 -12.87
N ARG A 95 11.86 3.84 -11.85
CA ARG A 95 12.61 2.58 -11.96
C ARG A 95 11.88 1.47 -11.19
N GLY A 96 11.58 0.41 -11.87
CA GLY A 96 10.87 -0.75 -11.31
C GLY A 96 10.43 -1.73 -12.39
N PRO A 97 9.67 -2.77 -12.02
CA PRO A 97 9.24 -3.09 -10.66
C PRO A 97 10.39 -3.64 -9.78
N ILE A 98 10.35 -3.36 -8.49
CA ILE A 98 11.34 -3.78 -7.49
C ILE A 98 10.62 -4.49 -6.34
N GLY A 99 11.33 -5.44 -5.69
CA GLY A 99 10.82 -6.21 -4.56
C GLY A 99 10.36 -7.61 -4.97
N GLY A 100 10.42 -8.54 -4.03
CA GLY A 100 10.03 -9.94 -4.24
C GLY A 100 9.61 -10.64 -2.95
N TRP A 101 9.93 -10.02 -1.80
CA TRP A 101 9.59 -10.56 -0.49
C TRP A 101 8.13 -10.29 -0.11
N PHE A 102 7.64 -9.08 -0.35
CA PHE A 102 6.30 -8.63 0.00
C PHE A 102 5.34 -8.77 -1.20
N VAL A 103 5.29 -9.95 -1.81
CA VAL A 103 4.51 -10.19 -3.03
C VAL A 103 3.50 -11.30 -2.81
N TRP A 104 2.28 -11.10 -3.32
CA TRP A 104 1.21 -12.09 -3.36
C TRP A 104 0.74 -12.31 -4.80
N ASP A 105 0.68 -13.59 -5.23
CA ASP A 105 0.40 -13.96 -6.62
C ASP A 105 -1.05 -14.40 -6.87
N GLY A 106 -1.90 -14.35 -5.85
CA GLY A 106 -3.33 -14.64 -6.03
C GLY A 106 -3.74 -16.10 -5.86
N ASP A 107 -2.88 -16.99 -5.35
CA ASP A 107 -3.12 -18.44 -5.33
C ASP A 107 -3.08 -19.08 -3.93
N THR A 108 -2.68 -18.32 -2.91
CA THR A 108 -2.55 -18.83 -1.53
C THR A 108 -3.35 -18.00 -0.54
N PRO A 109 -3.88 -18.58 0.54
CA PRO A 109 -4.51 -17.80 1.60
C PRO A 109 -3.55 -16.75 2.20
N ALA A 110 -4.06 -15.55 2.48
CA ALA A 110 -3.27 -14.50 3.09
C ALA A 110 -4.08 -13.65 4.08
N LEU A 111 -3.40 -13.23 5.16
CA LEU A 111 -3.86 -12.18 6.06
C LEU A 111 -3.04 -10.91 5.79
N LEU A 112 -3.71 -9.85 5.37
CA LEU A 112 -3.11 -8.56 5.05
C LEU A 112 -3.43 -7.57 6.16
N ILE A 113 -2.41 -6.99 6.81
CA ILE A 113 -2.58 -6.04 7.92
C ILE A 113 -1.88 -4.75 7.56
N ALA A 114 -2.64 -3.67 7.43
CA ALA A 114 -2.15 -2.39 6.99
C ALA A 114 -2.41 -1.26 8.00
N GLY A 115 -1.45 -0.36 8.16
CA GLY A 115 -1.59 0.87 8.94
C GLY A 115 -1.29 2.11 8.12
N GLY A 116 -2.26 3.04 8.02
CA GLY A 116 -2.09 4.26 7.25
C GLY A 116 -1.72 4.00 5.79
N SER A 117 -0.67 4.64 5.28
CA SER A 117 -0.17 4.45 3.91
C SER A 117 0.30 3.02 3.59
N GLY A 118 0.51 2.17 4.60
CA GLY A 118 0.75 0.74 4.42
C GLY A 118 -0.37 -0.02 3.70
N VAL A 119 -1.54 0.59 3.55
CA VAL A 119 -2.64 0.03 2.77
C VAL A 119 -2.33 -0.03 1.27
N VAL A 120 -1.40 0.75 0.76
CA VAL A 120 -1.12 0.87 -0.69
C VAL A 120 -0.73 -0.49 -1.33
N PRO A 121 0.31 -1.21 -0.87
CA PRO A 121 0.62 -2.52 -1.45
C PRO A 121 -0.46 -3.57 -1.18
N VAL A 122 -1.19 -3.45 -0.06
CA VAL A 122 -2.32 -4.31 0.27
C VAL A 122 -3.46 -4.11 -0.73
N MET A 123 -3.69 -2.87 -1.18
CA MET A 123 -4.71 -2.57 -2.18
C MET A 123 -4.42 -3.24 -3.53
N ALA A 124 -3.17 -3.31 -3.96
CA ALA A 124 -2.78 -4.06 -5.15
C ALA A 124 -3.12 -5.56 -5.04
N MET A 125 -2.89 -6.16 -3.87
CA MET A 125 -3.24 -7.56 -3.60
C MET A 125 -4.75 -7.77 -3.57
N LEU A 126 -5.50 -6.88 -2.92
CA LEU A 126 -6.95 -6.93 -2.84
C LEU A 126 -7.60 -6.80 -4.22
N ARG A 127 -7.14 -5.83 -5.03
CA ARG A 127 -7.59 -5.64 -6.41
C ARG A 127 -7.28 -6.87 -7.27
N LEU A 128 -6.11 -7.49 -7.09
CA LEU A 128 -5.77 -8.73 -7.78
C LEU A 128 -6.73 -9.86 -7.39
N ALA A 129 -7.00 -10.05 -6.10
CA ALA A 129 -7.92 -11.07 -5.61
C ALA A 129 -9.33 -10.90 -6.19
N ARG A 130 -9.85 -9.67 -6.15
CA ARG A 130 -11.17 -9.33 -6.71
C ARG A 130 -11.24 -9.58 -8.20
N ARG A 131 -10.19 -9.20 -8.94
CA ARG A 131 -10.10 -9.43 -10.38
C ARG A 131 -10.05 -10.91 -10.75
N LEU A 132 -9.38 -11.74 -9.93
CA LEU A 132 -9.31 -13.18 -10.12
C LEU A 132 -10.53 -13.94 -9.60
N GLY A 133 -11.47 -13.26 -8.92
CA GLY A 133 -12.61 -13.90 -8.24
C GLY A 133 -12.17 -14.77 -7.06
N ARG A 134 -11.08 -14.38 -6.35
CA ARG A 134 -10.47 -15.14 -5.24
C ARG A 134 -10.41 -14.35 -3.94
N SER A 135 -11.37 -13.47 -3.70
CA SER A 135 -11.43 -12.66 -2.48
C SER A 135 -11.51 -13.50 -1.21
N GLU A 136 -12.04 -14.73 -1.30
CA GLU A 136 -12.12 -15.69 -0.21
C GLU A 136 -10.76 -16.15 0.33
N LEU A 137 -9.68 -15.99 -0.47
CA LEU A 137 -8.31 -16.26 -0.02
C LEU A 137 -7.75 -15.16 0.88
N LEU A 138 -8.38 -13.97 0.90
CA LEU A 138 -7.88 -12.84 1.65
C LEU A 138 -8.70 -12.56 2.90
N ARG A 139 -7.99 -12.15 3.94
CA ARG A 139 -8.52 -11.37 5.07
C ARG A 139 -7.69 -10.10 5.17
N VAL A 140 -8.35 -8.97 5.14
CA VAL A 140 -7.71 -7.65 5.13
C VAL A 140 -8.10 -6.90 6.39
N VAL A 141 -7.13 -6.40 7.14
CA VAL A 141 -7.34 -5.55 8.31
C VAL A 141 -6.61 -4.23 8.08
N VAL A 142 -7.36 -3.15 8.02
CA VAL A 142 -6.81 -1.80 7.81
C VAL A 142 -7.05 -0.94 9.04
N SER A 143 -5.98 -0.37 9.57
CA SER A 143 -6.01 0.51 10.75
C SER A 143 -5.68 1.93 10.33
N VAL A 144 -6.62 2.86 10.60
CA VAL A 144 -6.46 4.30 10.35
C VAL A 144 -6.80 5.10 11.60
N ARG A 145 -6.46 6.38 11.63
CA ARG A 145 -6.76 7.25 12.78
C ARG A 145 -8.23 7.64 12.82
N ALA A 146 -8.76 8.06 11.67
CA ALA A 146 -10.10 8.56 11.51
C ALA A 146 -10.63 8.29 10.09
N PRO A 147 -11.93 8.43 9.82
CA PRO A 147 -12.50 8.16 8.49
C PRO A 147 -11.86 8.96 7.36
N GLU A 148 -11.51 10.21 7.61
CA GLU A 148 -10.85 11.09 6.64
C GLU A 148 -9.42 10.69 6.30
N ASP A 149 -8.80 9.78 7.07
CA ASP A 149 -7.48 9.22 6.79
C ASP A 149 -7.54 7.91 5.99
N LEU A 150 -8.74 7.45 5.63
CA LEU A 150 -8.93 6.18 4.94
C LEU A 150 -8.71 6.36 3.43
N TYR A 151 -7.65 5.76 2.89
CA TYR A 151 -7.42 5.69 1.45
C TYR A 151 -8.39 4.69 0.82
N TYR A 152 -8.77 4.91 -0.43
CA TYR A 152 -9.66 4.03 -1.19
C TYR A 152 -10.99 3.75 -0.48
N ALA A 153 -11.55 4.78 0.18
CA ALA A 153 -12.72 4.65 1.05
C ALA A 153 -13.92 3.99 0.35
N ASP A 154 -14.11 4.25 -0.95
CA ASP A 154 -15.21 3.70 -1.74
C ASP A 154 -14.92 2.27 -2.26
N GLU A 155 -13.65 1.87 -2.32
CA GLU A 155 -13.23 0.61 -2.93
C GLU A 155 -12.82 -0.43 -1.88
N LEU A 156 -12.22 0.02 -0.77
CA LEU A 156 -11.68 -0.85 0.26
C LEU A 156 -12.74 -1.73 0.97
N PRO A 157 -13.97 -1.25 1.26
CA PRO A 157 -14.97 -2.06 1.93
C PRO A 157 -15.35 -3.31 1.14
N GLY A 158 -15.47 -4.44 1.85
CA GLY A 158 -15.85 -5.73 1.29
C GLY A 158 -15.95 -6.79 2.39
N PRO A 159 -16.50 -7.98 2.08
CA PRO A 159 -16.64 -9.07 3.05
C PRO A 159 -15.29 -9.57 3.59
N GLU A 160 -14.22 -9.41 2.83
CA GLU A 160 -12.84 -9.76 3.20
C GLU A 160 -12.16 -8.69 4.04
N THR A 161 -12.73 -7.47 4.18
CA THR A 161 -12.07 -6.31 4.77
C THR A 161 -12.66 -5.90 6.11
N THR A 162 -11.80 -5.69 7.09
CA THR A 162 -12.11 -5.11 8.41
C THR A 162 -11.37 -3.78 8.54
N ILE A 163 -12.09 -2.69 8.82
CA ILE A 163 -11.51 -1.37 9.05
C ILE A 163 -11.52 -1.07 10.56
N LEU A 164 -10.40 -0.57 11.07
CA LEU A 164 -10.20 -0.20 12.46
C LEU A 164 -9.88 1.28 12.58
N TYR A 165 -10.56 1.98 13.47
CA TYR A 165 -10.32 3.38 13.76
C TYR A 165 -9.65 3.52 15.12
N THR A 166 -8.51 4.25 15.18
CA THR A 166 -7.71 4.34 16.41
C THR A 166 -7.98 5.58 17.24
N ARG A 167 -8.58 6.62 16.66
CA ARG A 167 -8.88 7.90 17.34
C ARG A 167 -10.35 8.31 17.23
N ARG A 168 -10.95 8.23 16.07
CA ARG A 168 -12.34 8.59 15.81
C ARG A 168 -12.93 7.63 14.79
N ALA A 169 -14.10 7.10 15.06
CA ALA A 169 -14.86 6.25 14.14
C ALA A 169 -16.08 7.00 13.59
N PRO A 170 -16.67 6.55 12.48
CA PRO A 170 -17.97 7.03 12.02
C PRO A 170 -19.05 6.82 13.08
N GLU A 171 -20.10 7.65 13.04
CA GLU A 171 -21.27 7.47 13.90
C GLU A 171 -21.90 6.08 13.65
N GLY A 172 -22.28 5.41 14.74
CA GLY A 172 -22.86 4.06 14.66
C GLY A 172 -21.86 2.92 14.40
N PHE A 173 -20.56 3.20 14.35
CA PHE A 173 -19.56 2.16 14.16
C PHE A 173 -19.50 1.23 15.38
N ALA A 174 -19.74 -0.08 15.16
CA ALA A 174 -19.94 -1.03 16.24
C ALA A 174 -18.70 -1.32 17.10
N ARG A 175 -17.48 -1.29 16.49
CA ARG A 175 -16.23 -1.52 17.19
C ARG A 175 -15.76 -0.25 17.89
N ALA A 176 -15.39 -0.35 19.17
CA ALA A 176 -14.78 0.77 19.88
C ALA A 176 -13.45 1.19 19.23
N VAL A 177 -13.15 2.51 19.23
CA VAL A 177 -11.86 3.02 18.76
C VAL A 177 -10.71 2.43 19.57
N GLY A 178 -9.62 2.13 18.88
CA GLY A 178 -8.45 1.53 19.53
C GLY A 178 -7.50 0.87 18.56
N ARG A 179 -6.32 0.52 19.04
CA ARG A 179 -5.29 -0.16 18.24
C ARG A 179 -5.75 -1.57 17.84
N LEU A 180 -5.06 -2.14 16.87
CA LEU A 180 -5.22 -3.54 16.45
C LEU A 180 -5.05 -4.47 17.68
N ALA A 181 -5.96 -5.42 17.82
CA ALA A 181 -5.93 -6.45 18.85
C ALA A 181 -6.17 -7.83 18.22
N ALA A 182 -5.86 -8.90 18.94
CA ALA A 182 -6.06 -10.27 18.48
C ALA A 182 -7.53 -10.57 18.10
N ALA A 183 -8.49 -9.96 18.80
CA ALA A 183 -9.91 -10.09 18.48
C ALA A 183 -10.29 -9.55 17.09
N ASP A 184 -9.57 -8.56 16.57
CA ASP A 184 -9.81 -7.99 15.24
C ASP A 184 -9.36 -8.92 14.13
N ILE A 185 -8.36 -9.76 14.38
CA ILE A 185 -7.90 -10.81 13.48
C ILE A 185 -8.85 -12.02 13.57
N GLY A 186 -9.45 -12.23 14.73
CA GLY A 186 -10.33 -13.37 14.96
C GLY A 186 -9.57 -14.70 14.96
N LYS A 187 -9.94 -15.61 14.03
CA LYS A 187 -9.28 -16.91 13.96
C LYS A 187 -7.84 -16.79 13.46
N ARG A 188 -6.92 -17.53 14.10
CA ARG A 188 -5.54 -17.68 13.61
C ARG A 188 -5.53 -18.05 12.12
N PRO A 189 -4.65 -17.45 11.29
CA PRO A 189 -4.41 -17.91 9.93
C PRO A 189 -3.98 -19.38 9.88
N ASP A 190 -4.38 -20.09 8.84
CA ASP A 190 -3.95 -21.47 8.64
C ASP A 190 -2.42 -21.54 8.42
N SER A 191 -1.82 -22.71 8.66
CA SER A 191 -0.37 -22.90 8.53
C SER A 191 0.18 -22.65 7.12
N GLY A 192 -0.66 -22.73 6.09
CA GLY A 192 -0.31 -22.40 4.70
C GLY A 192 -0.53 -20.93 4.31
N ALA A 193 -1.10 -20.11 5.23
CA ALA A 193 -1.34 -18.70 4.93
C ALA A 193 -0.10 -17.85 5.20
N THR A 194 0.13 -16.86 4.35
CA THR A 194 1.13 -15.82 4.59
C THR A 194 0.47 -14.60 5.25
N VAL A 195 1.13 -14.02 6.25
CA VAL A 195 0.72 -12.78 6.90
C VAL A 195 1.58 -11.64 6.39
N TYR A 196 0.96 -10.66 5.78
CA TYR A 196 1.62 -9.44 5.29
C TYR A 196 1.30 -8.28 6.24
N VAL A 197 2.32 -7.64 6.76
CA VAL A 197 2.19 -6.49 7.66
C VAL A 197 2.87 -5.28 7.03
N CYS A 198 2.13 -4.19 6.82
CA CYS A 198 2.67 -2.97 6.23
C CYS A 198 2.20 -1.71 6.96
N GLY A 199 3.12 -0.78 7.21
CA GLY A 199 2.85 0.51 7.84
C GLY A 199 4.09 1.12 8.48
N SER A 200 3.90 2.12 9.36
CA SER A 200 5.01 2.71 10.12
C SER A 200 5.73 1.68 10.98
N ASN A 201 6.99 1.95 11.35
CA ASN A 201 7.78 1.05 12.19
C ASN A 201 7.00 0.59 13.44
N GLY A 202 6.45 1.54 14.21
CA GLY A 202 5.70 1.21 15.43
C GLY A 202 4.40 0.45 15.19
N PHE A 203 3.73 0.68 14.05
CA PHE A 203 2.56 -0.11 13.66
C PHE A 203 2.96 -1.53 13.28
N ALA A 204 3.99 -1.68 12.45
CA ALA A 204 4.44 -2.98 11.95
C ALA A 204 4.91 -3.88 13.10
N ASP A 205 5.64 -3.32 14.07
CA ASP A 205 6.09 -4.06 15.27
C ASP A 205 4.89 -4.50 16.11
N ALA A 206 3.97 -3.58 16.45
CA ALA A 206 2.79 -3.91 17.25
C ALA A 206 1.86 -4.93 16.54
N ALA A 207 1.68 -4.83 15.24
CA ALA A 207 0.88 -5.78 14.46
C ALA A 207 1.55 -7.17 14.42
N THR A 208 2.88 -7.20 14.29
CA THR A 208 3.66 -8.44 14.34
C THR A 208 3.52 -9.13 15.70
N ASP A 209 3.62 -8.39 16.80
CA ASP A 209 3.42 -8.92 18.15
C ASP A 209 2.02 -9.53 18.32
N VAL A 210 0.99 -8.85 17.79
CA VAL A 210 -0.39 -9.35 17.84
C VAL A 210 -0.53 -10.68 17.10
N VAL A 211 -0.02 -10.80 15.86
CA VAL A 211 -0.15 -12.05 15.11
C VAL A 211 0.68 -13.19 15.71
N GLN A 212 1.85 -12.88 16.27
CA GLN A 212 2.66 -13.87 16.99
C GLN A 212 1.97 -14.35 18.27
N SER A 213 1.25 -13.49 18.99
CA SER A 213 0.46 -13.88 20.14
C SER A 213 -0.66 -14.89 19.82
N LEU A 214 -1.10 -14.93 18.55
CA LEU A 214 -2.02 -15.93 18.01
C LEU A 214 -1.32 -17.21 17.55
N GLY A 215 0.00 -17.32 17.74
CA GLY A 215 0.82 -18.48 17.37
C GLY A 215 1.22 -18.52 15.89
N VAL A 216 1.16 -17.40 15.15
CA VAL A 216 1.75 -17.29 13.82
C VAL A 216 3.26 -17.27 13.94
N THR A 217 3.94 -18.10 13.15
CA THR A 217 5.40 -18.20 13.20
C THR A 217 6.07 -17.16 12.33
N THR A 218 7.32 -16.82 12.62
CA THR A 218 8.05 -15.73 11.94
C THR A 218 8.22 -15.99 10.43
N ASP A 219 8.35 -17.24 10.03
CA ASP A 219 8.48 -17.64 8.62
C ASP A 219 7.19 -17.41 7.80
N GLN A 220 6.04 -17.34 8.46
CA GLN A 220 4.76 -16.99 7.84
C GLN A 220 4.58 -15.47 7.68
N ILE A 221 5.40 -14.63 8.35
CA ILE A 221 5.19 -13.18 8.42
C ILE A 221 6.14 -12.46 7.46
N ARG A 222 5.58 -11.59 6.62
CA ARG A 222 6.30 -10.68 5.73
C ARG A 222 6.00 -9.26 6.15
N VAL A 223 7.03 -8.49 6.48
CA VAL A 223 6.88 -7.14 7.00
C VAL A 223 7.51 -6.14 6.05
N GLU A 224 6.78 -5.09 5.72
CA GLU A 224 7.30 -3.90 5.03
C GLU A 224 7.05 -2.66 5.88
N ARG A 225 8.08 -1.85 6.08
CA ARG A 225 8.03 -0.68 6.94
C ARG A 225 8.14 0.59 6.13
N PHE A 226 7.22 1.51 6.36
CA PHE A 226 7.22 2.85 5.80
C PHE A 226 7.64 3.85 6.87
N GLY A 227 8.50 4.77 6.49
CA GLY A 227 8.98 5.81 7.40
C GLY A 227 10.02 6.68 6.72
N PRO A 228 10.45 7.78 7.35
CA PRO A 228 11.56 8.55 6.84
C PRO A 228 12.77 7.61 6.73
N THR A 229 13.27 7.46 5.53
CA THR A 229 14.61 6.91 5.31
C THR A 229 15.58 7.96 5.77
N GLY A 230 16.23 7.72 6.92
CA GLY A 230 17.34 8.52 7.41
C GLY A 230 18.48 8.58 6.41
#